data_c182a5ed83fff07ec807cbb76ce3c034
#
_entry.id   c182a5ed83fff07ec807cbb76ce3c034
#
_cell.length_a   1.000
_cell.length_b   1.000
_cell.length_c   1.000
_cell.angle_alpha   90.00
_cell.angle_beta   90.00
_cell.angle_gamma   90.00
#
_symmetry.space_group_name_H-M   'P 1'
#
loop_
_entity.id
_entity.type
_entity.pdbx_description
1 polymer ?
#
loop_
_entity_poly.entity_id
_entity_poly.type
_entity_poly.pdbx_seq_one_letter_code
_entity_poly.pdbx_strand_id
1 'polypeptide(L)'
;MAVKRISITEFVSMMEQYPILDVRSPLEYAHAHMKNAYSLPLFSDEERKVVGTAYKQQGKQPAIKLGLNYFGVKMVSMVTEVEAIIAANSDPNNKVVLVHCWRGGMRSAGVAWLLDLYGYTVYTLAGGYKAYRNWVLAQFTIEYQFKVIGGYTGSGKTETLHALQASNEPIIDLEGIAHHKGSTFGNLGQPVQPSQEQFENLLAQSLYKITASHHYIWIEDESRRIGHVNIPAQLFEQMRKSKLYFLDIP
;
A
#
# COMPACT_ATOMS: atom_id res chain seq x y z
N MET A 1 -12.88 -12.98 -22.43
CA MET A 1 -13.44 -12.48 -21.15
C MET A 1 -13.17 -10.99 -21.11
N ALA A 2 -13.89 -10.17 -20.40
CA ALA A 2 -13.70 -8.72 -20.47
C ALA A 2 -12.96 -8.24 -19.22
N VAL A 3 -11.90 -7.44 -19.40
CA VAL A 3 -11.27 -6.68 -18.32
C VAL A 3 -12.34 -5.87 -17.58
N LYS A 4 -12.42 -6.03 -16.26
CA LYS A 4 -13.40 -5.31 -15.44
C LYS A 4 -12.71 -4.12 -14.75
N ARG A 5 -13.30 -2.94 -14.91
CA ARG A 5 -12.87 -1.74 -14.19
C ARG A 5 -13.74 -1.56 -12.96
N ILE A 6 -13.12 -1.58 -11.77
CA ILE A 6 -13.82 -1.55 -10.49
C ILE A 6 -13.49 -0.29 -9.68
N SER A 7 -14.38 0.04 -8.75
CA SER A 7 -14.22 1.16 -7.81
C SER A 7 -13.11 0.90 -6.80
N ILE A 8 -12.68 1.94 -6.08
CA ILE A 8 -11.70 1.79 -4.98
C ILE A 8 -12.23 0.90 -3.86
N THR A 9 -13.52 1.00 -3.53
CA THR A 9 -14.13 0.18 -2.48
C THR A 9 -14.12 -1.31 -2.83
N GLU A 10 -14.50 -1.65 -4.06
CA GLU A 10 -14.42 -3.03 -4.56
C GLU A 10 -12.97 -3.51 -4.64
N PHE A 11 -12.05 -2.65 -5.11
CA PHE A 11 -10.64 -3.01 -5.23
C PHE A 11 -10.03 -3.35 -3.86
N VAL A 12 -10.26 -2.50 -2.85
CA VAL A 12 -9.73 -2.69 -1.49
C VAL A 12 -10.28 -3.96 -0.83
N SER A 13 -11.56 -4.31 -1.05
CA SER A 13 -12.13 -5.55 -0.51
C SER A 13 -11.52 -6.83 -1.12
N MET A 14 -10.88 -6.72 -2.28
CA MET A 14 -10.24 -7.84 -3.00
C MET A 14 -8.72 -7.95 -2.74
N MET A 15 -8.08 -6.91 -2.18
CA MET A 15 -6.61 -6.82 -2.04
C MET A 15 -5.98 -7.93 -1.20
N GLU A 16 -6.69 -8.50 -0.25
CA GLU A 16 -6.18 -9.59 0.61
C GLU A 16 -6.32 -10.97 -0.07
N GLN A 17 -7.13 -11.07 -1.13
CA GLN A 17 -7.46 -12.34 -1.78
C GLN A 17 -6.68 -12.55 -3.08
N TYR A 18 -6.34 -11.48 -3.79
CA TYR A 18 -5.75 -11.55 -5.12
C TYR A 18 -4.47 -10.73 -5.24
N PRO A 19 -3.48 -11.20 -6.02
CA PRO A 19 -2.25 -10.45 -6.25
C PRO A 19 -2.52 -9.12 -6.94
N ILE A 20 -1.85 -8.08 -6.44
CA ILE A 20 -1.93 -6.72 -6.96
C ILE A 20 -0.70 -6.47 -7.82
N LEU A 21 -0.89 -6.12 -9.07
CA LEU A 21 0.17 -5.79 -10.02
C LEU A 21 0.25 -4.27 -10.20
N ASP A 22 1.31 -3.68 -9.69
CA ASP A 22 1.61 -2.26 -9.86
C ASP A 22 2.43 -2.07 -11.13
N VAL A 23 1.81 -1.56 -12.19
CA VAL A 23 2.46 -1.35 -13.48
C VAL A 23 3.04 0.06 -13.65
N ARG A 24 3.27 0.77 -12.55
CA ARG A 24 4.03 2.04 -12.53
C ARG A 24 5.51 1.77 -12.76
N SER A 25 6.30 2.82 -12.92
CA SER A 25 7.75 2.67 -13.03
C SER A 25 8.38 2.28 -11.69
N PRO A 26 9.61 1.70 -11.69
CA PRO A 26 10.29 1.28 -10.47
C PRO A 26 10.41 2.37 -9.40
N LEU A 27 10.75 3.60 -9.76
CA LEU A 27 10.82 4.72 -8.81
C LEU A 27 9.45 5.13 -8.27
N GLU A 28 8.38 5.06 -9.09
CA GLU A 28 7.01 5.30 -8.61
C GLU A 28 6.62 4.26 -7.55
N TYR A 29 6.99 2.99 -7.76
CA TYR A 29 6.74 1.90 -6.81
C TYR A 29 7.59 2.02 -5.55
N ALA A 30 8.89 2.25 -5.69
CA ALA A 30 9.83 2.36 -4.59
C ALA A 30 9.51 3.54 -3.65
N HIS A 31 8.97 4.65 -4.19
CA HIS A 31 8.54 5.78 -3.38
C HIS A 31 7.41 5.41 -2.42
N ALA A 32 6.34 4.79 -2.94
CA ALA A 32 5.25 4.23 -2.16
C ALA A 32 4.35 3.34 -3.03
N HIS A 33 3.83 2.26 -2.47
CA HIS A 33 2.97 1.28 -3.14
C HIS A 33 1.87 0.75 -2.20
N MET A 34 0.93 0.01 -2.71
CA MET A 34 -0.06 -0.73 -1.92
C MET A 34 0.64 -1.91 -1.23
N LYS A 35 0.29 -2.18 0.01
CA LYS A 35 0.85 -3.33 0.75
C LYS A 35 0.67 -4.62 -0.07
N ASN A 36 1.69 -5.44 -0.12
CA ASN A 36 1.73 -6.70 -0.87
C ASN A 36 1.54 -6.57 -2.40
N ALA A 37 1.63 -5.37 -2.96
CA ALA A 37 1.64 -5.23 -4.42
C ALA A 37 2.97 -5.69 -5.00
N TYR A 38 2.90 -6.37 -6.12
CA TYR A 38 4.06 -6.77 -6.93
C TYR A 38 4.40 -5.66 -7.93
N SER A 39 5.68 -5.31 -8.03
CA SER A 39 6.16 -4.36 -9.04
C SER A 39 6.23 -5.08 -10.39
N LEU A 40 5.37 -4.71 -11.33
CA LEU A 40 5.37 -5.23 -12.71
C LEU A 40 5.45 -4.05 -13.70
N PRO A 41 6.58 -3.34 -13.79
CA PRO A 41 6.65 -2.06 -14.49
C PRO A 41 6.49 -2.23 -16.00
N LEU A 42 5.46 -1.57 -16.56
CA LEU A 42 5.31 -1.49 -18.01
C LEU A 42 6.49 -0.74 -18.65
N PHE A 43 7.00 0.28 -17.99
CA PHE A 43 8.12 1.11 -18.43
C PHE A 43 9.19 1.19 -17.34
N SER A 44 10.47 1.20 -17.72
CA SER A 44 11.54 1.67 -16.84
C SER A 44 11.33 3.16 -16.51
N ASP A 45 12.11 3.71 -15.59
CA ASP A 45 12.00 5.13 -15.24
C ASP A 45 12.39 6.03 -16.42
N GLU A 46 13.40 5.64 -17.20
CA GLU A 46 13.84 6.33 -18.41
C GLU A 46 12.78 6.25 -19.50
N GLU A 47 12.24 5.07 -19.79
CA GLU A 47 11.18 4.86 -20.77
C GLU A 47 9.92 5.67 -20.40
N ARG A 48 9.55 5.64 -19.11
CA ARG A 48 8.42 6.41 -18.59
C ARG A 48 8.65 7.92 -18.78
N LYS A 49 9.87 8.41 -18.56
CA LYS A 49 10.24 9.81 -18.80
C LYS A 49 10.12 10.16 -20.27
N VAL A 50 10.63 9.34 -21.16
CA VAL A 50 10.60 9.56 -22.63
C VAL A 50 9.15 9.56 -23.13
N VAL A 51 8.34 8.54 -22.79
CA VAL A 51 6.93 8.46 -23.17
C VAL A 51 6.13 9.63 -22.60
N GLY A 52 6.39 10.02 -21.34
CA GLY A 52 5.72 11.15 -20.69
C GLY A 52 6.06 12.50 -21.33
N THR A 53 7.31 12.68 -21.78
CA THR A 53 7.74 13.88 -22.50
C THR A 53 7.09 13.94 -23.89
N ALA A 54 7.09 12.82 -24.62
CA ALA A 54 6.42 12.74 -25.93
C ALA A 54 4.92 13.05 -25.81
N TYR A 55 4.26 12.57 -24.74
CA TYR A 55 2.85 12.87 -24.50
C TYR A 55 2.58 14.37 -24.31
N LYS A 56 3.47 15.07 -23.59
CA LYS A 56 3.32 16.51 -23.33
C LYS A 56 3.66 17.37 -24.55
N GLN A 57 4.69 17.00 -25.31
CA GLN A 57 5.24 17.83 -26.39
C GLN A 57 4.66 17.50 -27.77
N GLN A 58 4.35 16.24 -28.03
CA GLN A 58 3.94 15.74 -29.35
C GLN A 58 2.49 15.22 -29.36
N GLY A 59 1.89 15.06 -28.18
CA GLY A 59 0.52 14.59 -28.03
C GLY A 59 0.37 13.07 -27.82
N LYS A 60 -0.89 12.65 -27.78
CA LYS A 60 -1.27 11.29 -27.36
C LYS A 60 -0.77 10.19 -28.33
N GLN A 61 -0.95 10.39 -29.64
CA GLN A 61 -0.66 9.34 -30.64
C GLN A 61 0.83 9.00 -30.77
N PRO A 62 1.77 9.96 -30.86
CA PRO A 62 3.20 9.67 -30.85
C PRO A 62 3.65 8.95 -29.57
N ALA A 63 3.14 9.39 -28.41
CA ALA A 63 3.46 8.76 -27.14
C ALA A 63 2.98 7.30 -27.06
N ILE A 64 1.80 6.99 -27.62
CA ILE A 64 1.31 5.60 -27.69
C ILE A 64 2.21 4.76 -28.57
N LYS A 65 2.58 5.23 -29.79
CA LYS A 65 3.47 4.47 -30.69
C LYS A 65 4.80 4.17 -30.00
N LEU A 66 5.39 5.16 -29.34
CA LEU A 66 6.63 4.98 -28.59
C LEU A 66 6.47 3.98 -27.42
N GLY A 67 5.38 4.08 -26.68
CA GLY A 67 5.06 3.14 -25.60
C GLY A 67 4.85 1.71 -26.10
N LEU A 68 4.25 1.51 -27.27
CA LEU A 68 4.06 0.18 -27.87
C LEU A 68 5.40 -0.46 -28.26
N ASN A 69 6.40 0.31 -28.70
CA ASN A 69 7.74 -0.22 -28.98
C ASN A 69 8.40 -0.79 -27.72
N TYR A 70 8.26 -0.12 -26.58
CA TYR A 70 8.78 -0.62 -25.30
C TYR A 70 7.95 -1.78 -24.75
N PHE A 71 6.62 -1.72 -24.88
CA PHE A 71 5.73 -2.75 -24.37
C PHE A 71 5.88 -4.06 -25.15
N GLY A 72 5.93 -4.00 -26.47
CA GLY A 72 5.96 -5.17 -27.34
C GLY A 72 7.08 -6.16 -26.99
N VAL A 73 8.28 -5.66 -26.69
CA VAL A 73 9.43 -6.52 -26.33
C VAL A 73 9.34 -7.12 -24.92
N LYS A 74 8.46 -6.59 -24.06
CA LYS A 74 8.29 -7.02 -22.66
C LYS A 74 7.09 -7.96 -22.45
N MET A 75 6.20 -8.10 -23.42
CA MET A 75 4.93 -8.82 -23.23
C MET A 75 5.14 -10.23 -22.70
N VAL A 76 6.06 -11.00 -23.29
CA VAL A 76 6.32 -12.39 -22.88
C VAL A 76 6.89 -12.44 -21.46
N SER A 77 7.89 -11.61 -21.14
CA SER A 77 8.49 -11.58 -19.80
C SER A 77 7.49 -11.16 -18.72
N MET A 78 6.62 -10.22 -19.03
CA MET A 78 5.55 -9.81 -18.09
C MET A 78 4.55 -10.95 -17.79
N VAL A 79 4.17 -11.72 -18.80
CA VAL A 79 3.31 -12.90 -18.62
C VAL A 79 4.02 -13.93 -17.75
N THR A 80 5.28 -14.26 -18.05
CA THR A 80 6.08 -15.23 -17.26
C THR A 80 6.23 -14.79 -15.80
N GLU A 81 6.42 -13.49 -15.55
CA GLU A 81 6.51 -12.95 -14.20
C GLU A 81 5.18 -13.10 -13.45
N VAL A 82 4.05 -12.85 -14.11
CA VAL A 82 2.72 -13.06 -13.51
C VAL A 82 2.44 -14.54 -13.24
N GLU A 83 2.87 -15.45 -14.12
CA GLU A 83 2.79 -16.90 -13.86
C GLU A 83 3.55 -17.28 -12.58
N ALA A 84 4.77 -16.75 -12.41
CA ALA A 84 5.55 -17.00 -11.19
C ALA A 84 4.88 -16.42 -9.93
N ILE A 85 4.29 -15.22 -10.03
CA ILE A 85 3.52 -14.59 -8.93
C ILE A 85 2.32 -15.47 -8.57
N ILE A 86 1.56 -15.94 -9.52
CA ILE A 86 0.39 -16.80 -9.27
C ILE A 86 0.82 -18.14 -8.67
N ALA A 87 1.87 -18.77 -9.20
CA ALA A 87 2.39 -20.04 -8.70
C ALA A 87 2.87 -19.96 -7.24
N ALA A 88 3.34 -18.79 -6.80
CA ALA A 88 3.79 -18.54 -5.43
C ALA A 88 2.64 -18.23 -4.45
N ASN A 89 1.41 -18.02 -4.93
CA ASN A 89 0.27 -17.76 -4.08
C ASN A 89 -0.36 -19.06 -3.54
N SER A 90 -1.17 -18.93 -2.49
CA SER A 90 -1.84 -20.04 -1.82
C SER A 90 -2.79 -20.85 -2.69
N ASP A 91 -3.31 -20.26 -3.78
CA ASP A 91 -4.14 -20.95 -4.78
C ASP A 91 -3.60 -20.71 -6.21
N PRO A 92 -2.69 -21.57 -6.71
CA PRO A 92 -2.10 -21.44 -8.04
C PRO A 92 -3.11 -21.60 -9.20
N ASN A 93 -4.31 -22.13 -8.92
CA ASN A 93 -5.37 -22.28 -9.93
C ASN A 93 -6.21 -21.01 -10.08
N ASN A 94 -6.10 -20.08 -9.16
CA ASN A 94 -6.85 -18.84 -9.18
C ASN A 94 -6.16 -17.81 -10.10
N LYS A 95 -6.66 -17.69 -11.31
CA LYS A 95 -6.15 -16.79 -12.35
C LYS A 95 -6.74 -15.37 -12.26
N VAL A 96 -7.03 -14.89 -11.07
CA VAL A 96 -7.52 -13.52 -10.83
C VAL A 96 -6.38 -12.60 -10.43
N VAL A 97 -6.29 -11.44 -11.06
CA VAL A 97 -5.29 -10.41 -10.74
C VAL A 97 -5.90 -9.01 -10.69
N LEU A 98 -5.37 -8.20 -9.80
CA LEU A 98 -5.71 -6.78 -9.66
C LEU A 98 -4.59 -5.94 -10.30
N VAL A 99 -4.93 -5.03 -11.19
CA VAL A 99 -3.93 -4.22 -11.92
C VAL A 99 -4.20 -2.75 -11.72
N HIS A 100 -3.18 -1.98 -11.43
CA HIS A 100 -3.27 -0.53 -11.39
C HIS A 100 -2.03 0.16 -11.95
N CYS A 101 -2.24 1.39 -12.41
CA CYS A 101 -1.17 2.37 -12.68
C CYS A 101 -1.48 3.66 -11.92
N TRP A 102 -0.80 4.77 -12.24
CA TRP A 102 -0.99 6.04 -11.51
C TRP A 102 -2.43 6.58 -11.54
N ARG A 103 -3.12 6.54 -12.69
CA ARG A 103 -4.48 7.10 -12.88
C ARG A 103 -5.51 6.09 -13.41
N GLY A 104 -5.19 4.79 -13.45
CA GLY A 104 -6.10 3.80 -14.04
C GLY A 104 -6.38 4.06 -15.53
N GLY A 105 -5.34 4.43 -16.28
CA GLY A 105 -5.41 4.76 -17.70
C GLY A 105 -4.72 3.74 -18.59
N MET A 106 -4.09 4.21 -19.67
CA MET A 106 -3.53 3.39 -20.75
C MET A 106 -2.51 2.34 -20.27
N ARG A 107 -1.67 2.63 -19.28
CA ARG A 107 -0.66 1.67 -18.78
C ARG A 107 -1.34 0.42 -18.22
N SER A 108 -2.23 0.59 -17.26
CA SER A 108 -2.96 -0.54 -16.68
C SER A 108 -3.91 -1.22 -17.67
N ALA A 109 -4.51 -0.47 -18.59
CA ALA A 109 -5.37 -1.05 -19.63
C ALA A 109 -4.59 -1.94 -20.61
N GLY A 110 -3.38 -1.55 -21.01
CA GLY A 110 -2.53 -2.35 -21.89
C GLY A 110 -2.08 -3.66 -21.25
N VAL A 111 -1.61 -3.60 -20.00
CA VAL A 111 -1.22 -4.82 -19.26
C VAL A 111 -2.44 -5.69 -18.98
N ALA A 112 -3.57 -5.10 -18.61
CA ALA A 112 -4.80 -5.85 -18.39
C ALA A 112 -5.29 -6.58 -19.65
N TRP A 113 -5.21 -5.93 -20.81
CA TRP A 113 -5.50 -6.57 -22.10
C TRP A 113 -4.57 -7.76 -22.37
N LEU A 114 -3.27 -7.61 -22.15
CA LEU A 114 -2.30 -8.70 -22.34
C LEU A 114 -2.62 -9.90 -21.45
N LEU A 115 -2.91 -9.66 -20.18
CA LEU A 115 -3.19 -10.73 -19.22
C LEU A 115 -4.55 -11.38 -19.47
N ASP A 116 -5.57 -10.62 -19.89
CA ASP A 116 -6.88 -11.19 -20.30
C ASP A 116 -6.73 -12.05 -21.57
N LEU A 117 -5.93 -11.61 -22.55
CA LEU A 117 -5.60 -12.39 -23.74
C LEU A 117 -4.94 -13.74 -23.37
N TYR A 118 -4.09 -13.74 -22.35
CA TYR A 118 -3.40 -14.94 -21.86
C TYR A 118 -4.28 -15.84 -20.98
N GLY A 119 -5.48 -15.39 -20.60
CA GLY A 119 -6.48 -16.19 -19.88
C GLY A 119 -6.62 -15.88 -18.39
N TYR A 120 -6.11 -14.73 -17.92
CA TYR A 120 -6.36 -14.23 -16.56
C TYR A 120 -7.69 -13.47 -16.49
N THR A 121 -8.34 -13.52 -15.34
CA THR A 121 -9.43 -12.61 -14.99
C THR A 121 -8.84 -11.34 -14.38
N VAL A 122 -8.98 -10.21 -15.05
CA VAL A 122 -8.29 -8.98 -14.69
C VAL A 122 -9.26 -7.90 -14.22
N TYR A 123 -9.00 -7.38 -13.03
CA TYR A 123 -9.69 -6.21 -12.49
C TYR A 123 -8.74 -5.01 -12.48
N THR A 124 -9.19 -3.86 -13.01
CA THR A 124 -8.40 -2.63 -13.00
C THR A 124 -9.01 -1.58 -12.08
N LEU A 125 -8.16 -0.89 -11.30
CA LEU A 125 -8.61 0.17 -10.40
C LEU A 125 -9.00 1.43 -11.16
N ALA A 126 -10.25 1.86 -11.02
CA ALA A 126 -10.72 3.15 -11.51
C ALA A 126 -10.00 4.29 -10.77
N GLY A 127 -9.39 5.21 -11.53
CA GLY A 127 -8.57 6.29 -10.95
C GLY A 127 -7.17 5.88 -10.50
N GLY A 128 -6.85 4.56 -10.50
CA GLY A 128 -5.52 4.03 -10.20
C GLY A 128 -5.00 4.37 -8.81
N TYR A 129 -3.68 4.38 -8.67
CA TYR A 129 -3.01 4.67 -7.41
C TYR A 129 -3.41 6.04 -6.79
N LYS A 130 -3.75 7.03 -7.63
CA LYS A 130 -4.28 8.31 -7.14
C LYS A 130 -5.60 8.13 -6.37
N ALA A 131 -6.50 7.27 -6.86
CA ALA A 131 -7.76 6.97 -6.16
C ALA A 131 -7.50 6.22 -4.85
N TYR A 132 -6.54 5.29 -4.84
CA TYR A 132 -6.09 4.62 -3.63
C TYR A 132 -5.53 5.62 -2.60
N ARG A 133 -4.67 6.57 -3.01
CA ARG A 133 -4.16 7.61 -2.09
C ARG A 133 -5.26 8.48 -1.50
N ASN A 134 -6.26 8.85 -2.28
CA ASN A 134 -7.42 9.58 -1.76
C ASN A 134 -8.18 8.73 -0.72
N TRP A 135 -8.33 7.44 -0.96
CA TRP A 135 -8.94 6.51 0.00
C TRP A 135 -8.10 6.39 1.27
N VAL A 136 -6.77 6.26 1.16
CA VAL A 136 -5.84 6.23 2.31
C VAL A 136 -6.02 7.47 3.19
N LEU A 137 -6.00 8.66 2.59
CA LEU A 137 -6.14 9.91 3.35
C LEU A 137 -7.52 10.02 4.01
N ALA A 138 -8.57 9.50 3.37
CA ALA A 138 -9.91 9.47 3.94
C ALA A 138 -10.01 8.54 5.17
N GLN A 139 -9.19 7.48 5.27
CA GLN A 139 -9.18 6.63 6.46
C GLN A 139 -8.83 7.43 7.72
N PHE A 140 -7.96 8.41 7.64
CA PHE A 140 -7.55 9.20 8.81
C PHE A 140 -8.61 10.19 9.31
N THR A 141 -9.69 10.39 8.55
CA THR A 141 -10.83 11.22 8.94
C THR A 141 -11.98 10.43 9.59
N ILE A 142 -11.89 9.10 9.57
CA ILE A 142 -12.85 8.22 10.24
C ILE A 142 -12.62 8.28 11.76
N GLU A 143 -13.68 8.23 12.53
CA GLU A 143 -13.59 8.13 13.99
C GLU A 143 -13.29 6.70 14.41
N TYR A 144 -12.20 6.53 15.16
CA TYR A 144 -11.76 5.26 15.74
C TYR A 144 -11.89 5.29 17.27
N GLN A 145 -12.18 4.15 17.87
CA GLN A 145 -12.15 3.98 19.31
C GLN A 145 -10.78 3.45 19.73
N PHE A 146 -9.84 4.33 20.02
CA PHE A 146 -8.52 3.92 20.49
C PHE A 146 -8.50 3.63 21.99
N LYS A 147 -7.67 2.65 22.36
CA LYS A 147 -7.18 2.38 23.71
C LYS A 147 -5.67 2.62 23.68
N VAL A 148 -5.20 3.69 24.28
CA VAL A 148 -3.81 4.13 24.17
C VAL A 148 -3.00 3.56 25.31
N ILE A 149 -1.89 2.86 25.01
CA ILE A 149 -0.93 2.34 26.00
C ILE A 149 0.14 3.39 26.20
N GLY A 150 0.19 4.00 27.39
CA GLY A 150 1.23 4.92 27.81
C GLY A 150 2.20 4.29 28.82
N GLY A 151 3.31 4.97 29.04
CA GLY A 151 4.34 4.55 30.01
C GLY A 151 5.67 5.23 29.70
N TYR A 152 6.60 5.17 30.64
CA TYR A 152 7.95 5.72 30.47
C TYR A 152 8.72 5.01 29.34
N THR A 153 9.76 5.65 28.84
CA THR A 153 10.68 4.98 27.89
C THR A 153 11.28 3.74 28.56
N GLY A 154 11.19 2.60 27.86
CA GLY A 154 11.65 1.31 28.41
C GLY A 154 10.66 0.62 29.35
N SER A 155 9.43 1.11 29.52
CA SER A 155 8.40 0.49 30.37
C SER A 155 7.71 -0.74 29.74
N GLY A 156 8.15 -1.22 28.59
CA GLY A 156 7.57 -2.40 27.94
C GLY A 156 6.27 -2.15 27.19
N LYS A 157 6.01 -0.92 26.69
CA LYS A 157 4.81 -0.60 25.89
C LYS A 157 4.66 -1.50 24.67
N THR A 158 5.71 -1.60 23.88
CA THR A 158 5.73 -2.40 22.64
C THR A 158 5.58 -3.88 22.93
N GLU A 159 6.25 -4.40 23.97
CA GLU A 159 6.09 -5.78 24.44
C GLU A 159 4.64 -6.06 24.89
N THR A 160 4.04 -5.11 25.62
CA THR A 160 2.62 -5.22 26.04
C THR A 160 1.68 -5.20 24.84
N LEU A 161 1.95 -4.33 23.83
CA LEU A 161 1.16 -4.28 22.59
C LEU A 161 1.23 -5.61 21.85
N HIS A 162 2.42 -6.20 21.72
CA HIS A 162 2.59 -7.51 21.08
C HIS A 162 1.96 -8.66 21.90
N ALA A 163 1.97 -8.59 23.23
CA ALA A 163 1.26 -9.57 24.08
C ALA A 163 -0.27 -9.50 23.89
N LEU A 164 -0.82 -8.29 23.72
CA LEU A 164 -2.22 -8.10 23.34
C LEU A 164 -2.52 -8.72 21.98
N GLN A 165 -1.64 -8.51 20.98
CA GLN A 165 -1.77 -9.13 19.67
C GLN A 165 -1.76 -10.66 19.75
N ALA A 166 -0.87 -11.24 20.56
CA ALA A 166 -0.82 -12.68 20.79
C ALA A 166 -2.10 -13.24 21.45
N SER A 167 -2.86 -12.36 22.12
CA SER A 167 -4.17 -12.66 22.71
C SER A 167 -5.34 -12.33 21.76
N ASN A 168 -5.06 -12.15 20.47
CA ASN A 168 -6.02 -11.77 19.41
C ASN A 168 -6.70 -10.40 19.61
N GLU A 169 -6.11 -9.50 20.38
CA GLU A 169 -6.56 -8.12 20.49
C GLU A 169 -6.15 -7.32 19.23
N PRO A 170 -7.01 -6.41 18.76
CA PRO A 170 -6.70 -5.57 17.60
C PRO A 170 -5.69 -4.49 17.95
N ILE A 171 -4.53 -4.51 17.33
CA ILE A 171 -3.45 -3.56 17.61
C ILE A 171 -3.00 -2.79 16.37
N ILE A 172 -2.48 -1.58 16.57
CA ILE A 172 -1.66 -0.83 15.62
C ILE A 172 -0.28 -0.61 16.26
N ASP A 173 0.75 -1.19 15.66
CA ASP A 173 2.15 -0.99 16.01
C ASP A 173 2.73 0.15 15.14
N LEU A 174 2.72 1.36 15.68
CA LEU A 174 3.21 2.56 14.96
C LEU A 174 4.72 2.52 14.73
N GLU A 175 5.48 2.07 15.73
CA GLU A 175 6.94 1.93 15.64
C GLU A 175 7.32 0.88 14.59
N GLY A 176 6.63 -0.26 14.58
CA GLY A 176 6.84 -1.30 13.58
C GLY A 176 6.52 -0.83 12.16
N ILE A 177 5.41 -0.13 11.94
CA ILE A 177 5.05 0.45 10.62
C ILE A 177 6.06 1.52 10.19
N ALA A 178 6.59 2.32 11.14
CA ALA A 178 7.57 3.35 10.88
C ALA A 178 9.00 2.82 10.71
N HIS A 179 9.27 1.56 11.05
CA HIS A 179 10.62 1.00 11.18
C HIS A 179 11.51 1.85 12.10
N HIS A 180 10.96 2.26 13.26
CA HIS A 180 11.67 3.18 14.16
C HIS A 180 11.11 3.11 15.58
N LYS A 181 11.95 2.88 16.58
CA LYS A 181 11.58 2.69 18.00
C LYS A 181 11.34 3.99 18.78
N GLY A 182 10.76 5.01 18.18
CA GLY A 182 10.35 6.26 18.85
C GLY A 182 11.46 7.10 19.55
N SER A 183 12.60 6.50 19.89
CA SER A 183 13.71 7.15 20.62
C SER A 183 14.74 7.81 19.71
N THR A 184 15.68 8.60 20.29
CA THR A 184 16.76 9.25 19.51
C THR A 184 17.60 8.26 18.68
N PHE A 185 17.74 7.01 19.12
CA PHE A 185 18.46 5.94 18.44
C PHE A 185 17.53 4.86 17.86
N GLY A 186 16.27 5.20 17.66
CA GLY A 186 15.22 4.25 17.29
C GLY A 186 15.38 3.58 15.91
N ASN A 187 16.29 4.08 15.07
CA ASN A 187 16.61 3.49 13.78
C ASN A 187 17.66 2.36 13.86
N LEU A 188 18.36 2.19 14.99
CA LEU A 188 19.40 1.17 15.12
C LEU A 188 18.81 -0.24 15.05
N GLY A 189 19.33 -1.05 14.13
CA GLY A 189 18.86 -2.42 13.91
C GLY A 189 17.50 -2.52 13.23
N GLN A 190 16.94 -1.40 12.74
CA GLN A 190 15.68 -1.39 12.00
C GLN A 190 15.93 -1.34 10.49
N PRO A 191 15.01 -1.82 9.65
CA PRO A 191 15.02 -1.57 8.21
C PRO A 191 14.98 -0.06 7.91
N VAL A 192 15.27 0.31 6.66
CA VAL A 192 15.13 1.71 6.22
C VAL A 192 13.69 2.18 6.45
N GLN A 193 13.55 3.35 7.07
CA GLN A 193 12.23 3.94 7.30
C GLN A 193 11.50 4.16 5.96
N PRO A 194 10.19 3.89 5.91
CA PRO A 194 9.38 4.14 4.73
C PRO A 194 9.27 5.65 4.45
N SER A 195 8.96 6.02 3.21
CA SER A 195 8.52 7.39 2.92
C SER A 195 7.25 7.73 3.74
N GLN A 196 6.96 9.02 3.93
CA GLN A 196 5.72 9.45 4.58
C GLN A 196 4.49 8.83 3.91
N GLU A 197 4.48 8.81 2.58
CA GLU A 197 3.39 8.24 1.79
C GLU A 197 3.24 6.73 2.00
N GLN A 198 4.36 6.00 2.07
CA GLN A 198 4.34 4.55 2.34
C GLN A 198 3.89 4.24 3.77
N PHE A 199 4.34 5.01 4.76
CA PHE A 199 3.88 4.90 6.14
C PHE A 199 2.36 5.06 6.24
N GLU A 200 1.81 6.10 5.60
CA GLU A 200 0.37 6.36 5.55
C GLU A 200 -0.39 5.23 4.84
N ASN A 201 0.14 4.69 3.74
CA ASN A 201 -0.46 3.55 3.04
C ASN A 201 -0.60 2.33 3.96
N LEU A 202 0.48 1.98 4.66
CA LEU A 202 0.50 0.83 5.57
C LEU A 202 -0.44 1.04 6.76
N LEU A 203 -0.41 2.23 7.35
CA LEU A 203 -1.25 2.59 8.50
C LEU A 203 -2.75 2.54 8.14
N ALA A 204 -3.14 3.14 7.02
CA ALA A 204 -4.53 3.14 6.56
C ALA A 204 -5.06 1.74 6.26
N GLN A 205 -4.25 0.87 5.64
CA GLN A 205 -4.65 -0.52 5.41
C GLN A 205 -4.79 -1.31 6.71
N SER A 206 -3.91 -1.07 7.68
CA SER A 206 -4.00 -1.72 9.00
C SER A 206 -5.28 -1.29 9.73
N LEU A 207 -5.60 0.01 9.73
CA LEU A 207 -6.84 0.54 10.31
C LEU A 207 -8.08 -0.08 9.63
N TYR A 208 -8.12 -0.09 8.30
CA TYR A 208 -9.23 -0.66 7.54
C TYR A 208 -9.46 -2.14 7.84
N LYS A 209 -8.38 -2.92 7.89
CA LYS A 209 -8.45 -4.36 8.17
C LYS A 209 -9.00 -4.64 9.58
N ILE A 210 -8.55 -3.90 10.57
CA ILE A 210 -8.98 -4.06 11.96
C ILE A 210 -10.45 -3.69 12.12
N THR A 211 -10.88 -2.57 11.56
CA THR A 211 -12.26 -2.07 11.73
C THR A 211 -13.32 -2.92 11.02
N ALA A 212 -12.92 -3.78 10.09
CA ALA A 212 -13.82 -4.77 9.49
C ALA A 212 -14.35 -5.81 10.50
N SER A 213 -13.64 -6.04 11.61
CA SER A 213 -13.97 -7.09 12.59
C SER A 213 -13.99 -6.63 14.06
N HIS A 214 -13.49 -5.43 14.37
CA HIS A 214 -13.35 -4.94 15.74
C HIS A 214 -13.85 -3.51 15.90
N HIS A 215 -14.37 -3.19 17.09
CA HIS A 215 -14.91 -1.87 17.44
C HIS A 215 -13.90 -0.95 18.12
N TYR A 216 -12.76 -1.44 18.57
CA TYR A 216 -11.69 -0.67 19.20
C TYR A 216 -10.32 -1.13 18.73
N ILE A 217 -9.29 -0.31 18.96
CA ILE A 217 -7.92 -0.57 18.52
C ILE A 217 -6.97 -0.17 19.64
N TRP A 218 -6.10 -1.10 20.05
CA TRP A 218 -4.98 -0.78 20.92
C TRP A 218 -3.85 -0.14 20.11
N ILE A 219 -3.29 0.93 20.65
CA ILE A 219 -2.21 1.69 20.03
C ILE A 219 -1.28 2.24 21.11
N GLU A 220 0.00 2.36 20.82
CA GLU A 220 0.96 2.96 21.76
C GLU A 220 0.90 4.49 21.76
N ASP A 221 1.21 5.09 22.93
CA ASP A 221 1.33 6.53 23.10
C ASP A 221 2.66 7.01 22.51
N GLU A 222 2.62 7.41 21.27
CA GLU A 222 3.77 7.90 20.52
C GLU A 222 3.71 9.40 20.26
N SER A 223 4.88 10.00 20.06
CA SER A 223 4.99 11.35 19.54
C SER A 223 4.40 11.42 18.14
N ARG A 224 3.85 12.59 17.76
CA ARG A 224 3.35 12.76 16.39
C ARG A 224 4.41 12.46 15.33
N ARG A 225 5.69 12.70 15.64
CA ARG A 225 6.81 12.40 14.76
C ARG A 225 7.57 11.16 15.25
N ILE A 226 7.69 10.16 14.39
CA ILE A 226 8.42 8.90 14.61
C ILE A 226 9.57 8.86 13.60
N GLY A 227 10.78 9.20 14.03
CA GLY A 227 11.91 9.38 13.12
C GLY A 227 11.66 10.50 12.11
N HIS A 228 11.53 10.16 10.81
CA HIS A 228 11.23 11.15 9.77
C HIS A 228 9.78 11.11 9.25
N VAL A 229 8.95 10.17 9.72
CA VAL A 229 7.52 10.11 9.37
C VAL A 229 6.66 10.74 10.46
N ASN A 230 5.45 11.16 10.09
CA ASN A 230 4.52 11.78 11.01
C ASN A 230 3.18 11.02 11.00
N ILE A 231 2.61 10.82 12.18
CA ILE A 231 1.23 10.37 12.32
C ILE A 231 0.31 11.46 11.73
N PRO A 232 -0.65 11.12 10.85
CA PRO A 232 -1.60 12.09 10.31
C PRO A 232 -2.30 12.89 11.42
N ALA A 233 -2.42 14.20 11.23
CA ALA A 233 -2.84 15.12 12.30
C ALA A 233 -4.18 14.72 12.94
N GLN A 234 -5.17 14.41 12.11
CA GLN A 234 -6.51 14.02 12.58
C GLN A 234 -6.49 12.72 13.38
N LEU A 235 -5.68 11.74 12.97
CA LEU A 235 -5.52 10.48 13.71
C LEU A 235 -4.82 10.74 15.05
N PHE A 236 -3.75 11.54 15.06
CA PHE A 236 -3.04 11.91 16.29
C PHE A 236 -3.94 12.63 17.28
N GLU A 237 -4.81 13.54 16.82
CA GLU A 237 -5.78 14.21 17.68
C GLU A 237 -6.78 13.24 18.32
N GLN A 238 -7.22 12.22 17.59
CA GLN A 238 -8.08 11.17 18.12
C GLN A 238 -7.35 10.36 19.20
N MET A 239 -6.10 9.97 18.96
CA MET A 239 -5.27 9.27 19.95
C MET A 239 -5.15 10.09 21.24
N ARG A 240 -4.88 11.40 21.14
CA ARG A 240 -4.74 12.30 22.32
C ARG A 240 -6.03 12.49 23.11
N LYS A 241 -7.19 12.29 22.52
CA LYS A 241 -8.50 12.35 23.18
C LYS A 241 -8.96 10.99 23.73
N SER A 242 -8.28 9.92 23.39
CA SER A 242 -8.67 8.56 23.74
C SER A 242 -8.23 8.18 25.16
N LYS A 243 -8.82 7.10 25.67
CA LYS A 243 -8.50 6.60 27.02
C LYS A 243 -7.08 6.07 27.07
N LEU A 244 -6.29 6.61 28.01
CA LEU A 244 -4.92 6.20 28.29
C LEU A 244 -4.88 5.10 29.35
N TYR A 245 -4.15 4.03 29.08
CA TYR A 245 -3.81 2.95 29.99
C TYR A 245 -2.30 3.04 30.27
N PHE A 246 -1.95 3.58 31.42
CA PHE A 246 -0.57 3.85 31.77
C PHE A 246 0.10 2.63 32.41
N LEU A 247 1.24 2.21 31.88
CA LEU A 247 2.07 1.15 32.45
C LEU A 247 2.97 1.77 33.53
N ASP A 248 2.60 1.55 34.78
CA ASP A 248 3.40 1.94 35.93
C ASP A 248 4.18 0.72 36.41
N ILE A 249 5.36 0.54 35.81
CA ILE A 249 6.28 -0.57 36.15
C ILE A 249 7.40 0.02 36.98
N PRO A 250 7.62 -0.50 38.21
CA PRO A 250 8.65 -0.01 39.11
C PRO A 250 10.08 -0.26 38.63
#